data_a8c658a52cb612492650399b81978206
#
_entry.id   a8c658a52cb612492650399b81978206
#
_cell.length_a   1.000
_cell.length_b   1.000
_cell.length_c   1.000
_cell.angle_alpha   90.00
_cell.angle_beta   90.00
_cell.angle_gamma   90.00
#
_symmetry.space_group_name_H-M   'P 1'
#
loop_
_entity.id
_entity.type
_entity.pdbx_description
1 polymer ?
#
loop_
_entity_poly.entity_id
_entity_poly.type
_entity_poly.pdbx_seq_one_letter_code
_entity_poly.pdbx_strand_id
1 'polypeptide(L)'
;MSACVRSPQWETCWRLLKLKAELQKLKDTDKEVFEDFNKHNINLDDFAKKTLGQLVFLYFIQKKGWLGVKKDENWGQGDKKFLRNLFNKKYCEYNNFFNDVLEHLFYEALATDRGVGAWFDKLNCRIPFLNGGLFEPVNGYEYERTNLTIDNNLFKEIFDTFDLYNFTVKEDEPLEKEVAIDPEMLGKVFENLLPENIRKGNGAFYTLEKSFTICVKKA
;
A
#
# COMPACT_ATOMS: atom_id res chain seq x y z
N MET A 1 26.80 22.24 -10.61
CA MET A 1 25.79 21.45 -11.33
C MET A 1 24.59 21.35 -10.41
N SER A 2 23.53 22.09 -10.70
CA SER A 2 22.33 22.14 -9.90
C SER A 2 21.61 20.81 -10.03
N ALA A 3 21.47 20.06 -8.91
CA ALA A 3 20.64 18.86 -8.87
C ALA A 3 19.19 19.29 -9.12
N CYS A 4 18.64 18.90 -10.25
CA CYS A 4 17.23 19.07 -10.54
C CYS A 4 16.46 18.25 -9.50
N VAL A 5 15.89 18.92 -8.52
CA VAL A 5 15.02 18.28 -7.50
C VAL A 5 13.78 17.78 -8.26
N ARG A 6 13.76 16.49 -8.57
CA ARG A 6 12.60 15.84 -9.19
C ARG A 6 11.45 15.90 -8.20
N SER A 7 10.32 16.46 -8.61
CA SER A 7 9.17 16.54 -7.72
C SER A 7 8.64 15.13 -7.40
N PRO A 8 8.13 14.89 -6.19
CA PRO A 8 7.56 13.60 -5.76
C PRO A 8 6.54 13.00 -6.75
N GLN A 9 5.80 13.87 -7.43
CA GLN A 9 4.78 13.49 -8.42
C GLN A 9 5.36 12.79 -9.65
N TRP A 10 6.54 13.20 -10.14
CA TRP A 10 7.21 12.57 -11.27
C TRP A 10 7.68 11.16 -10.96
N GLU A 11 8.21 10.94 -9.79
CA GLU A 11 8.71 9.63 -9.36
C GLU A 11 7.56 8.64 -9.13
N THR A 12 6.47 9.09 -8.53
CA THR A 12 5.27 8.27 -8.35
C THR A 12 4.64 7.89 -9.70
N CYS A 13 4.57 8.84 -10.65
CA CYS A 13 4.07 8.58 -11.99
C CYS A 13 4.95 7.55 -12.73
N TRP A 14 6.27 7.66 -12.62
CA TRP A 14 7.20 6.71 -13.21
C TRP A 14 7.06 5.30 -12.62
N ARG A 15 6.88 5.19 -11.29
CA ARG A 15 6.65 3.89 -10.63
C ARG A 15 5.32 3.26 -11.07
N LEU A 16 4.29 4.07 -11.24
CA LEU A 16 3.00 3.61 -11.78
C LEU A 16 3.15 3.02 -13.18
N LEU A 17 3.88 3.71 -14.06
CA LEU A 17 4.12 3.23 -15.43
C LEU A 17 4.91 1.93 -15.45
N LYS A 18 5.94 1.78 -14.61
CA LYS A 18 6.70 0.52 -14.48
C LYS A 18 5.84 -0.63 -13.98
N LEU A 19 5.04 -0.39 -12.94
CA LEU A 19 4.15 -1.42 -12.39
C LEU A 19 3.11 -1.85 -13.43
N LYS A 20 2.53 -0.91 -14.16
CA LYS A 20 1.59 -1.22 -15.24
C LYS A 20 2.25 -2.01 -16.37
N ALA A 21 3.47 -1.66 -16.77
CA ALA A 21 4.22 -2.40 -17.79
C ALA A 21 4.54 -3.83 -17.37
N GLU A 22 4.90 -4.05 -16.10
CA GLU A 22 5.14 -5.39 -15.56
C GLU A 22 3.84 -6.21 -15.49
N LEU A 23 2.73 -5.62 -15.07
CA LEU A 23 1.41 -6.27 -15.09
C LEU A 23 0.98 -6.65 -16.51
N GLN A 24 1.22 -5.78 -17.50
CA GLN A 24 0.93 -6.10 -18.90
C GLN A 24 1.76 -7.27 -19.39
N LYS A 25 3.07 -7.28 -19.11
CA LYS A 25 3.97 -8.37 -19.45
C LYS A 25 3.51 -9.69 -18.82
N LEU A 26 3.16 -9.70 -17.52
CA LEU A 26 2.65 -10.89 -16.85
C LEU A 26 1.34 -11.37 -17.49
N LYS A 27 0.41 -10.46 -17.77
CA LYS A 27 -0.84 -10.80 -18.47
C LYS A 27 -0.59 -11.40 -19.86
N ASP A 28 0.44 -10.97 -20.58
CA ASP A 28 0.75 -11.46 -21.93
C ASP A 28 1.52 -12.79 -21.92
N THR A 29 2.22 -13.11 -20.83
CA THR A 29 3.12 -14.27 -20.74
C THR A 29 2.60 -15.39 -19.85
N ASP A 30 1.74 -15.09 -18.89
CA ASP A 30 1.19 -16.04 -17.93
C ASP A 30 -0.30 -16.30 -18.21
N LYS A 31 -0.62 -17.57 -18.47
CA LYS A 31 -1.96 -18.00 -18.85
C LYS A 31 -2.96 -17.83 -17.69
N GLU A 32 -2.57 -18.12 -16.45
CA GLU A 32 -3.45 -17.99 -15.28
C GLU A 32 -3.80 -16.53 -15.03
N VAL A 33 -2.80 -15.66 -15.11
CA VAL A 33 -2.99 -14.19 -14.99
C VAL A 33 -3.90 -13.68 -16.12
N PHE A 34 -3.68 -14.12 -17.35
CA PHE A 34 -4.51 -13.74 -18.49
C PHE A 34 -5.97 -14.16 -18.30
N GLU A 35 -6.21 -15.40 -17.90
CA GLU A 35 -7.57 -15.95 -17.70
C GLU A 35 -8.31 -15.23 -16.57
N ASP A 36 -7.67 -15.03 -15.41
CA ASP A 36 -8.27 -14.35 -14.27
C ASP A 36 -8.56 -12.88 -14.57
N PHE A 37 -7.58 -12.15 -15.13
CA PHE A 37 -7.74 -10.73 -15.44
C PHE A 37 -8.83 -10.47 -16.48
N ASN A 38 -9.00 -11.36 -17.47
CA ASN A 38 -10.07 -11.24 -18.44
C ASN A 38 -11.43 -11.65 -17.86
N LYS A 39 -11.50 -12.73 -17.09
CA LYS A 39 -12.72 -13.19 -16.40
C LYS A 39 -13.32 -12.10 -15.53
N HIS A 40 -12.49 -11.39 -14.79
CA HIS A 40 -12.90 -10.35 -13.85
C HIS A 40 -12.87 -8.93 -14.43
N ASN A 41 -12.57 -8.77 -15.72
CA ASN A 41 -12.43 -7.47 -16.38
C ASN A 41 -11.49 -6.53 -15.63
N ILE A 42 -10.33 -7.03 -15.18
CA ILE A 42 -9.36 -6.27 -14.40
C ILE A 42 -8.66 -5.27 -15.31
N ASN A 43 -8.85 -3.98 -15.00
CA ASN A 43 -8.12 -2.91 -15.64
C ASN A 43 -6.73 -2.77 -15.00
N LEU A 44 -5.67 -2.89 -15.81
CA LEU A 44 -4.28 -2.84 -15.33
C LEU A 44 -3.90 -1.48 -14.74
N ASP A 45 -4.46 -0.40 -15.26
CA ASP A 45 -4.22 0.93 -14.75
C ASP A 45 -4.83 1.10 -13.34
N ASP A 46 -6.06 0.63 -13.17
CA ASP A 46 -6.76 0.65 -11.88
C ASP A 46 -6.08 -0.26 -10.85
N PHE A 47 -5.63 -1.45 -11.27
CA PHE A 47 -4.90 -2.38 -10.42
C PHE A 47 -3.57 -1.76 -9.94
N ALA A 48 -2.79 -1.20 -10.87
CA ALA A 48 -1.51 -0.56 -10.54
C ALA A 48 -1.70 0.67 -9.62
N LYS A 49 -2.69 1.51 -9.91
CA LYS A 49 -3.04 2.67 -9.07
C LYS A 49 -3.45 2.25 -7.66
N LYS A 50 -4.31 1.22 -7.55
CA LYS A 50 -4.76 0.70 -6.26
C LYS A 50 -3.58 0.15 -5.47
N THR A 51 -2.72 -0.68 -6.07
CA THR A 51 -1.54 -1.24 -5.42
C THR A 51 -0.60 -0.16 -4.88
N LEU A 52 -0.28 0.86 -5.69
CA LEU A 52 0.54 1.98 -5.23
C LEU A 52 -0.16 2.78 -4.12
N GLY A 53 -1.46 3.03 -4.24
CA GLY A 53 -2.26 3.68 -3.21
C GLY A 53 -2.23 2.93 -1.88
N GLN A 54 -2.37 1.60 -1.91
CA GLN A 54 -2.24 0.73 -0.74
C GLN A 54 -0.86 0.87 -0.09
N LEU A 55 0.22 0.82 -0.87
CA LEU A 55 1.59 0.98 -0.34
C LEU A 55 1.81 2.36 0.29
N VAL A 56 1.39 3.43 -0.37
CA VAL A 56 1.48 4.80 0.16
C VAL A 56 0.72 4.91 1.48
N PHE A 57 -0.49 4.38 1.54
CA PHE A 57 -1.31 4.38 2.77
C PHE A 57 -0.61 3.64 3.91
N LEU A 58 -0.01 2.48 3.63
CA LEU A 58 0.73 1.73 4.64
C LEU A 58 1.97 2.45 5.14
N TYR A 59 2.63 3.25 4.29
CA TYR A 59 3.73 4.12 4.74
C TYR A 59 3.29 5.13 5.80
N PHE A 60 2.05 5.63 5.73
CA PHE A 60 1.48 6.47 6.80
C PHE A 60 1.17 5.69 8.06
N ILE A 61 0.51 4.55 7.92
CA ILE A 61 0.11 3.72 9.04
C ILE A 61 1.32 3.22 9.83
N GLN A 62 2.40 2.81 9.14
CA GLN A 62 3.63 2.40 9.81
C GLN A 62 4.30 3.53 10.59
N LYS A 63 4.27 4.78 10.09
CA LYS A 63 4.82 5.93 10.83
C LYS A 63 4.06 6.20 12.14
N LYS A 64 2.79 5.85 12.20
CA LYS A 64 2.01 5.87 13.45
C LYS A 64 2.30 4.69 14.38
N GLY A 65 3.14 3.73 13.96
CA GLY A 65 3.46 2.53 14.73
C GLY A 65 2.29 1.56 14.84
N TRP A 66 1.47 1.47 13.82
CA TRP A 66 0.27 0.60 13.84
C TRP A 66 0.48 -0.71 13.08
N LEU A 67 1.61 -0.90 12.43
CA LEU A 67 1.98 -2.14 11.75
C LEU A 67 3.12 -2.83 12.51
N GLY A 68 3.12 -4.15 12.49
CA GLY A 68 4.17 -4.94 13.13
C GLY A 68 4.21 -4.80 14.66
N VAL A 69 3.05 -4.58 15.30
CA VAL A 69 2.95 -4.47 16.77
C VAL A 69 3.11 -5.85 17.39
N LYS A 70 3.96 -5.98 18.42
CA LYS A 70 4.13 -7.24 19.12
C LYS A 70 2.92 -7.55 20.03
N LYS A 71 2.83 -8.78 20.48
CA LYS A 71 1.69 -9.27 21.27
C LYS A 71 1.44 -8.46 22.53
N ASP A 72 2.52 -8.03 23.20
CA ASP A 72 2.49 -7.34 24.50
C ASP A 72 2.65 -5.80 24.37
N GLU A 73 2.70 -5.29 23.13
CA GLU A 73 2.84 -3.85 22.86
C GLU A 73 1.47 -3.20 22.58
N ASN A 74 1.36 -1.91 22.87
CA ASN A 74 0.19 -1.12 22.52
C ASN A 74 0.23 -0.65 21.05
N TRP A 75 -0.93 -0.37 20.47
CA TRP A 75 -1.02 0.33 19.18
C TRP A 75 -0.24 1.65 19.25
N GLY A 76 0.54 1.93 18.21
CA GLY A 76 1.46 3.07 18.18
C GLY A 76 2.92 2.71 18.51
N GLN A 77 3.19 1.52 19.04
CA GLN A 77 4.53 1.03 19.36
C GLN A 77 5.11 0.09 18.29
N GLY A 78 4.38 -0.15 17.21
CA GLY A 78 4.81 -1.01 16.12
C GLY A 78 5.99 -0.47 15.30
N ASP A 79 6.38 -1.24 14.31
CA ASP A 79 7.56 -0.96 13.50
C ASP A 79 7.32 0.21 12.52
N LYS A 80 7.98 1.34 12.75
CA LYS A 80 7.88 2.54 11.89
C LYS A 80 8.55 2.36 10.51
N LYS A 81 9.25 1.25 10.28
CA LYS A 81 9.85 0.83 9.01
C LYS A 81 9.33 -0.53 8.55
N PHE A 82 8.10 -0.87 8.94
CA PHE A 82 7.51 -2.18 8.77
C PHE A 82 7.63 -2.71 7.33
N LEU A 83 7.22 -1.95 6.32
CA LEU A 83 7.26 -2.39 4.91
C LEU A 83 8.69 -2.65 4.42
N ARG A 84 9.65 -1.82 4.79
CA ARG A 84 11.06 -2.04 4.45
C ARG A 84 11.61 -3.28 5.17
N ASN A 85 11.28 -3.46 6.43
CA ASN A 85 11.70 -4.61 7.21
C ASN A 85 11.04 -5.90 6.72
N LEU A 86 9.79 -5.84 6.29
CA LEU A 86 9.07 -6.93 5.66
C LEU A 86 9.73 -7.33 4.32
N PHE A 87 10.05 -6.35 3.47
CA PHE A 87 10.79 -6.57 2.23
C PHE A 87 12.20 -7.17 2.48
N ASN A 88 12.86 -6.78 3.56
CA ASN A 88 14.15 -7.32 3.96
C ASN A 88 14.05 -8.68 4.70
N LYS A 89 12.91 -9.36 4.61
CA LYS A 89 12.67 -10.69 5.20
C LYS A 89 12.82 -10.77 6.72
N LYS A 90 12.58 -9.68 7.45
CA LYS A 90 12.67 -9.71 8.92
C LYS A 90 11.47 -10.36 9.61
N TYR A 91 10.34 -10.48 8.91
CA TYR A 91 9.09 -11.03 9.44
C TYR A 91 8.78 -12.43 8.89
N CYS A 92 9.09 -12.68 7.63
CA CYS A 92 8.86 -13.95 6.97
C CYS A 92 9.83 -14.16 5.80
N GLU A 93 10.07 -15.40 5.43
CA GLU A 93 10.74 -15.74 4.18
C GLU A 93 9.76 -15.76 3.02
N TYR A 94 10.21 -15.39 1.82
CA TYR A 94 9.39 -15.38 0.61
C TYR A 94 10.26 -15.51 -0.65
N ASN A 95 9.66 -15.93 -1.76
CA ASN A 95 10.28 -15.94 -3.08
C ASN A 95 9.83 -14.72 -3.88
N ASN A 96 8.53 -14.46 -3.94
CA ASN A 96 7.96 -13.28 -4.57
C ASN A 96 7.28 -12.38 -3.54
N PHE A 97 7.69 -11.12 -3.48
CA PHE A 97 7.21 -10.21 -2.44
C PHE A 97 5.72 -9.84 -2.61
N PHE A 98 5.25 -9.70 -3.85
CA PHE A 98 3.84 -9.38 -4.06
C PHE A 98 2.95 -10.58 -3.74
N ASN A 99 3.17 -11.68 -4.43
CA ASN A 99 2.35 -12.88 -4.30
C ASN A 99 2.39 -13.49 -2.89
N ASP A 100 3.59 -13.67 -2.32
CA ASP A 100 3.75 -14.42 -1.07
C ASP A 100 3.50 -13.56 0.18
N VAL A 101 3.59 -12.22 0.05
CA VAL A 101 3.55 -11.32 1.21
C VAL A 101 2.50 -10.23 1.09
N LEU A 102 2.54 -9.40 0.03
CA LEU A 102 1.66 -8.24 -0.06
C LEU A 102 0.20 -8.61 -0.26
N GLU A 103 -0.11 -9.62 -1.04
CA GLU A 103 -1.50 -10.08 -1.23
C GLU A 103 -2.10 -10.57 0.08
N HIS A 104 -1.36 -11.34 0.86
CA HIS A 104 -1.80 -11.80 2.17
C HIS A 104 -1.92 -10.64 3.18
N LEU A 105 -0.99 -9.68 3.12
CA LEU A 105 -1.09 -8.48 3.95
C LEU A 105 -2.34 -7.67 3.60
N PHE A 106 -2.62 -7.47 2.30
CA PHE A 106 -3.76 -6.66 1.85
C PHE A 106 -5.09 -7.38 2.10
N TYR A 107 -5.22 -8.59 1.60
CA TYR A 107 -6.51 -9.27 1.47
C TYR A 107 -6.89 -10.12 2.69
N GLU A 108 -5.90 -10.64 3.42
CA GLU A 108 -6.16 -11.41 4.64
C GLU A 108 -5.97 -10.55 5.91
N ALA A 109 -4.83 -9.83 6.00
CA ALA A 109 -4.51 -9.14 7.24
C ALA A 109 -5.28 -7.80 7.40
N LEU A 110 -5.35 -6.99 6.37
CA LEU A 110 -5.94 -5.64 6.42
C LEU A 110 -7.43 -5.63 6.07
N ALA A 111 -7.88 -6.51 5.18
CA ALA A 111 -9.27 -6.55 4.72
C ALA A 111 -10.20 -7.42 5.59
N THR A 112 -9.65 -8.27 6.46
CA THR A 112 -10.45 -9.21 7.26
C THR A 112 -10.38 -8.88 8.75
N ASP A 113 -11.54 -8.81 9.41
CA ASP A 113 -11.61 -8.64 10.86
C ASP A 113 -11.20 -9.96 11.56
N ARG A 114 -10.11 -9.90 12.32
CA ARG A 114 -9.57 -11.03 13.09
C ARG A 114 -9.88 -10.91 14.59
N GLY A 115 -10.82 -10.06 14.94
CA GLY A 115 -11.27 -9.87 16.32
C GLY A 115 -10.25 -9.18 17.22
N VAL A 116 -10.44 -9.41 18.54
CA VAL A 116 -9.64 -8.75 19.59
C VAL A 116 -8.17 -9.16 19.47
N GLY A 117 -7.31 -8.17 19.28
CA GLY A 117 -5.87 -8.37 19.19
C GLY A 117 -5.32 -8.30 17.76
N ALA A 118 -6.12 -8.57 16.73
CA ALA A 118 -5.76 -8.45 15.32
C ALA A 118 -4.43 -9.14 14.94
N TRP A 119 -4.17 -10.30 15.57
CA TRP A 119 -2.96 -11.09 15.35
C TRP A 119 -2.94 -11.70 13.94
N PHE A 120 -1.80 -11.68 13.29
CA PHE A 120 -1.60 -12.25 11.96
C PHE A 120 -0.43 -13.24 12.00
N ASP A 121 -0.75 -14.53 11.95
CA ASP A 121 0.22 -15.62 12.15
C ASP A 121 1.35 -15.63 11.09
N LYS A 122 1.02 -15.36 9.83
CA LYS A 122 2.02 -15.35 8.74
C LYS A 122 3.17 -14.37 8.97
N LEU A 123 2.92 -13.26 9.67
CA LEU A 123 3.92 -12.24 9.98
C LEU A 123 4.28 -12.18 11.46
N ASN A 124 3.68 -13.05 12.27
CA ASN A 124 3.92 -13.14 13.72
C ASN A 124 3.85 -11.77 14.43
N CYS A 125 2.86 -10.96 14.07
CA CYS A 125 2.64 -9.63 14.63
C CYS A 125 1.16 -9.23 14.53
N ARG A 126 0.80 -8.14 15.21
CA ARG A 126 -0.53 -7.53 15.10
C ARG A 126 -0.58 -6.57 13.92
N ILE A 127 -1.61 -6.73 13.09
CA ILE A 127 -1.92 -5.87 11.95
C ILE A 127 -3.38 -5.41 12.09
N PRO A 128 -3.69 -4.11 12.03
CA PRO A 128 -5.05 -3.63 12.22
C PRO A 128 -5.97 -4.09 11.07
N PHE A 129 -7.23 -4.31 11.38
CA PHE A 129 -8.27 -4.42 10.37
C PHE A 129 -8.64 -3.01 9.86
N LEU A 130 -8.62 -2.83 8.55
CA LEU A 130 -8.90 -1.56 7.89
C LEU A 130 -10.10 -1.73 6.96
N ASN A 131 -11.29 -1.50 7.50
CA ASN A 131 -12.53 -1.56 6.74
C ASN A 131 -12.63 -0.36 5.77
N GLY A 132 -12.90 -0.60 4.50
CA GLY A 132 -13.12 0.52 3.57
C GLY A 132 -12.80 0.26 2.10
N GLY A 133 -12.78 -0.98 1.61
CA GLY A 133 -12.65 -1.30 0.19
C GLY A 133 -11.25 -1.06 -0.41
N LEU A 134 -10.37 -0.31 0.28
CA LEU A 134 -9.01 -0.06 -0.21
C LEU A 134 -8.20 -1.36 -0.32
N PHE A 135 -8.36 -2.27 0.65
CA PHE A 135 -7.65 -3.53 0.72
C PHE A 135 -8.45 -4.74 0.21
N GLU A 136 -9.62 -4.52 -0.39
CA GLU A 136 -10.33 -5.61 -1.07
C GLU A 136 -9.71 -5.90 -2.45
N PRO A 137 -9.79 -7.15 -2.96
CA PRO A 137 -9.35 -7.48 -4.31
C PRO A 137 -10.06 -6.64 -5.37
N VAL A 138 -9.35 -6.27 -6.44
CA VAL A 138 -9.92 -5.51 -7.56
C VAL A 138 -10.90 -6.39 -8.32
N ASN A 139 -12.17 -5.98 -8.44
CA ASN A 139 -13.20 -6.65 -9.24
C ASN A 139 -13.33 -8.17 -9.00
N GLY A 140 -12.95 -8.67 -7.82
CA GLY A 140 -12.98 -10.11 -7.53
C GLY A 140 -11.75 -10.88 -8.02
N TYR A 141 -10.60 -10.21 -8.18
CA TYR A 141 -9.29 -10.83 -8.43
C TYR A 141 -9.06 -12.03 -7.51
N GLU A 142 -8.80 -13.21 -8.10
CA GLU A 142 -8.66 -14.47 -7.38
C GLU A 142 -7.21 -14.71 -6.91
N TYR A 143 -6.71 -13.87 -5.99
CA TYR A 143 -5.32 -13.89 -5.50
C TYR A 143 -4.88 -15.25 -4.91
N GLU A 144 -5.81 -16.07 -4.41
CA GLU A 144 -5.49 -17.39 -3.87
C GLU A 144 -5.14 -18.42 -4.97
N ARG A 145 -5.51 -18.14 -6.22
CA ARG A 145 -5.33 -19.05 -7.36
C ARG A 145 -4.35 -18.54 -8.39
N THR A 146 -4.24 -17.22 -8.49
CA THR A 146 -3.47 -16.55 -9.53
C THR A 146 -2.11 -16.17 -8.99
N ASN A 147 -1.04 -16.81 -9.48
CA ASN A 147 0.33 -16.50 -9.06
C ASN A 147 0.82 -15.21 -9.75
N LEU A 148 0.48 -14.05 -9.20
CA LEU A 148 0.90 -12.76 -9.76
C LEU A 148 2.32 -12.40 -9.30
N THR A 149 3.33 -12.91 -9.99
CA THR A 149 4.75 -12.79 -9.63
C THR A 149 5.38 -11.49 -10.16
N ILE A 150 4.99 -10.35 -9.60
CA ILE A 150 5.60 -9.05 -9.93
C ILE A 150 7.06 -9.02 -9.46
N ASP A 151 7.97 -8.48 -10.29
CA ASP A 151 9.40 -8.44 -10.00
C ASP A 151 9.69 -7.71 -8.66
N ASN A 152 10.41 -8.40 -7.77
CA ASN A 152 10.83 -7.86 -6.47
C ASN A 152 11.66 -6.57 -6.60
N ASN A 153 12.45 -6.41 -7.67
CA ASN A 153 13.24 -5.21 -7.90
C ASN A 153 12.36 -3.97 -8.07
N LEU A 154 11.15 -4.11 -8.62
CA LEU A 154 10.22 -3.01 -8.74
C LEU A 154 9.79 -2.49 -7.36
N PHE A 155 9.48 -3.40 -6.42
CA PHE A 155 9.15 -3.00 -5.04
C PHE A 155 10.35 -2.38 -4.31
N LYS A 156 11.56 -2.91 -4.54
CA LYS A 156 12.78 -2.27 -4.03
C LYS A 156 12.88 -0.82 -4.47
N GLU A 157 12.70 -0.56 -5.77
CA GLU A 157 12.73 0.80 -6.31
C GLU A 157 11.62 1.70 -5.77
N ILE A 158 10.40 1.16 -5.59
CA ILE A 158 9.27 1.90 -5.00
C ILE A 158 9.63 2.31 -3.56
N PHE A 159 10.13 1.38 -2.77
CA PHE A 159 10.50 1.65 -1.39
C PHE A 159 11.71 2.58 -1.29
N ASP A 160 12.72 2.43 -2.15
CA ASP A 160 13.86 3.36 -2.21
C ASP A 160 13.39 4.79 -2.49
N THR A 161 12.35 4.94 -3.32
CA THR A 161 11.72 6.24 -3.56
C THR A 161 10.96 6.74 -2.33
N PHE A 162 10.13 5.88 -1.71
CA PHE A 162 9.31 6.28 -0.58
C PHE A 162 10.14 6.61 0.67
N ASP A 163 11.26 5.91 0.88
CA ASP A 163 12.15 6.16 2.00
C ASP A 163 12.88 7.52 1.92
N LEU A 164 12.92 8.15 0.72
CA LEU A 164 13.42 9.52 0.55
C LEU A 164 12.45 10.57 1.10
N TYR A 165 11.19 10.21 1.31
CA TYR A 165 10.16 11.13 1.76
C TYR A 165 9.74 10.86 3.19
N ASN A 166 9.60 11.93 3.97
CA ASN A 166 9.05 11.85 5.32
C ASN A 166 7.51 11.88 5.24
N PHE A 167 6.90 10.73 5.53
CA PHE A 167 5.45 10.63 5.68
C PHE A 167 5.03 11.08 7.08
N THR A 168 5.11 12.38 7.38
CA THR A 168 4.79 12.90 8.72
C THR A 168 3.32 13.29 8.84
N VAL A 169 2.79 13.16 10.06
CA VAL A 169 1.41 13.53 10.41
C VAL A 169 1.37 14.83 11.23
N LYS A 170 2.53 15.39 11.61
CA LYS A 170 2.66 16.65 12.37
C LYS A 170 3.73 17.54 11.77
N GLU A 171 3.35 18.79 11.52
CA GLU A 171 4.25 19.86 11.05
C GLU A 171 5.19 20.42 12.14
N ASP A 172 5.10 19.94 13.39
CA ASP A 172 5.66 20.60 14.56
C ASP A 172 7.04 20.10 15.02
N GLU A 173 7.64 19.10 14.35
CA GLU A 173 8.98 18.62 14.72
C GLU A 173 10.07 19.28 13.85
N PRO A 174 10.98 20.08 14.47
CA PRO A 174 11.93 20.95 13.74
C PRO A 174 12.95 20.21 12.85
N LEU A 175 13.18 18.91 13.09
CA LEU A 175 14.17 18.09 12.37
C LEU A 175 13.59 17.36 11.13
N GLU A 176 12.26 17.41 10.92
CA GLU A 176 11.59 16.69 9.84
C GLU A 176 11.13 17.60 8.68
N LYS A 177 11.53 18.88 8.68
CA LYS A 177 11.06 19.87 7.71
C LYS A 177 11.56 19.72 6.28
N GLU A 178 12.56 18.89 6.00
CA GLU A 178 13.20 18.94 4.69
C GLU A 178 12.45 18.23 3.57
N VAL A 179 11.58 17.26 3.84
CA VAL A 179 10.77 16.59 2.79
C VAL A 179 9.47 15.99 3.38
N ALA A 180 8.71 16.78 4.11
CA ALA A 180 7.37 16.36 4.56
C ALA A 180 6.41 16.29 3.36
N ILE A 181 5.74 15.16 3.19
CA ILE A 181 4.59 15.11 2.27
C ILE A 181 3.41 15.72 3.02
N ASP A 182 3.00 16.91 2.58
CA ASP A 182 1.81 17.60 3.05
C ASP A 182 0.59 16.66 2.94
N PRO A 183 -0.25 16.54 3.98
CA PRO A 183 -1.50 15.80 3.93
C PRO A 183 -2.41 16.17 2.76
N GLU A 184 -2.41 17.46 2.33
CA GLU A 184 -3.14 17.90 1.14
C GLU A 184 -2.53 17.32 -0.15
N MET A 185 -1.20 17.28 -0.24
CA MET A 185 -0.49 16.69 -1.37
C MET A 185 -0.70 15.18 -1.44
N LEU A 186 -0.78 14.52 -0.28
CA LEU A 186 -1.15 13.12 -0.20
C LEU A 186 -2.59 12.89 -0.67
N GLY A 187 -3.53 13.73 -0.24
CA GLY A 187 -4.90 13.70 -0.74
C GLY A 187 -4.97 13.75 -2.26
N LYS A 188 -4.21 14.64 -2.89
CA LYS A 188 -4.10 14.73 -4.35
C LYS A 188 -3.44 13.50 -4.98
N VAL A 189 -2.41 12.91 -4.35
CA VAL A 189 -1.80 11.66 -4.80
C VAL A 189 -2.81 10.52 -4.72
N PHE A 190 -3.54 10.40 -3.62
CA PHE A 190 -4.61 9.41 -3.47
C PHE A 190 -5.75 9.62 -4.47
N GLU A 191 -6.21 10.85 -4.63
CA GLU A 191 -7.25 11.18 -5.60
C GLU A 191 -6.84 10.79 -7.03
N ASN A 192 -5.58 10.96 -7.39
CA ASN A 192 -5.06 10.57 -8.70
C ASN A 192 -4.77 9.06 -8.81
N LEU A 193 -4.48 8.37 -7.69
CA LEU A 193 -4.23 6.92 -7.65
C LEU A 193 -5.51 6.09 -7.49
N LEU A 194 -6.61 6.70 -7.01
CA LEU A 194 -7.87 5.96 -6.90
C LEU A 194 -8.51 5.76 -8.28
N PRO A 195 -9.01 4.56 -8.58
CA PRO A 195 -9.79 4.27 -9.77
C PRO A 195 -10.97 5.22 -9.94
N GLU A 196 -11.31 5.60 -11.19
CA GLU A 196 -12.39 6.55 -11.47
C GLU A 196 -13.76 6.10 -10.98
N ASN A 197 -14.02 4.79 -10.96
CA ASN A 197 -15.26 4.22 -10.45
C ASN A 197 -15.42 4.47 -8.94
N ILE A 198 -14.34 4.43 -8.17
CA ILE A 198 -14.36 4.73 -6.73
C ILE A 198 -14.55 6.25 -6.51
N ARG A 199 -13.91 7.08 -7.33
CA ARG A 199 -14.09 8.55 -7.28
C ARG A 199 -15.53 8.97 -7.57
N LYS A 200 -16.19 8.36 -8.54
CA LYS A 200 -17.56 8.72 -8.96
C LYS A 200 -18.64 8.14 -8.04
N GLY A 201 -18.39 6.99 -7.40
CA GLY A 201 -19.40 6.29 -6.60
C GLY A 201 -19.65 6.88 -5.22
N ASN A 202 -18.68 7.53 -4.61
CA ASN A 202 -18.77 7.95 -3.20
C ASN A 202 -18.91 9.46 -2.99
N GLY A 203 -18.91 10.29 -4.03
CA GLY A 203 -19.03 11.76 -3.89
C GLY A 203 -18.02 12.36 -2.89
N ALA A 204 -16.94 11.64 -2.62
CA ALA A 204 -16.04 11.92 -1.53
C ALA A 204 -14.97 12.92 -1.98
N PHE A 205 -15.25 14.17 -1.77
CA PHE A 205 -14.22 15.16 -1.52
C PHE A 205 -13.70 14.87 -0.10
N TYR A 206 -12.60 14.14 0.03
CA TYR A 206 -11.99 13.86 1.32
C TYR A 206 -11.36 15.12 1.88
N THR A 207 -12.00 15.73 2.85
CA THR A 207 -11.29 16.56 3.84
C THR A 207 -10.60 15.58 4.80
N LEU A 208 -9.30 15.41 4.64
CA LEU A 208 -8.46 14.39 5.29
C LEU A 208 -8.58 14.30 6.82
N GLU A 209 -8.84 15.41 7.52
CA GLU A 209 -8.89 15.42 8.99
C GLU A 209 -10.04 14.60 9.60
N LYS A 210 -11.19 14.50 8.93
CA LYS A 210 -12.35 13.79 9.50
C LYS A 210 -12.38 12.30 9.15
N SER A 211 -11.85 11.93 8.00
CA SER A 211 -11.89 10.52 7.52
C SER A 211 -10.88 9.64 8.24
N PHE A 212 -9.69 10.16 8.56
CA PHE A 212 -8.69 9.41 9.34
C PHE A 212 -9.18 9.06 10.74
N THR A 213 -9.94 9.96 11.36
CA THR A 213 -10.50 9.74 12.71
C THR A 213 -11.60 8.69 12.72
N ILE A 214 -12.33 8.50 11.62
CA ILE A 214 -13.44 7.55 11.54
C ILE A 214 -12.95 6.12 11.31
N CYS A 215 -11.95 5.91 10.46
CA CYS A 215 -11.39 4.56 10.22
C CYS A 215 -10.71 3.97 11.46
N VAL A 216 -10.22 4.86 12.35
CA VAL A 216 -9.40 4.49 13.50
C VAL A 216 -10.19 4.37 14.80
N LYS A 217 -11.37 5.01 14.93
CA LYS A 217 -12.19 4.93 16.14
C LYS A 217 -13.04 3.65 16.25
N LYS A 218 -13.03 2.79 15.24
CA LYS A 218 -13.76 1.50 15.23
C LYS A 218 -12.86 0.27 15.26
N ALA A 219 -11.54 0.44 15.42
CA ALA A 219 -10.61 -0.67 15.62
C ALA A 219 -10.28 -0.87 17.11
#